data_d7eb6bf112459ff7b4062c63c619d411
#
_entry.id   d7eb6bf112459ff7b4062c63c619d411
#
_cell.length_a   1.000
_cell.length_b   1.000
_cell.length_c   1.000
_cell.angle_alpha   90.00
_cell.angle_beta   90.00
_cell.angle_gamma   90.00
#
_symmetry.space_group_name_H-M   'P 1'
#
loop_
_entity.id
_entity.type
_entity.pdbx_description
1 polymer ?
#
loop_
_entity_poly.entity_id
_entity_poly.type
_entity_poly.pdbx_seq_one_letter_code
_entity_poly.pdbx_strand_id
1 'polypeptide(L)'
;VSVITSSHLHDKPLRPEDATNITLTKDSLEAEDNNGRFEIMKPPGAWKDFFDRMLSEKGGGKKRKASNFTTPFNGERYRCILADSSGGQVITMRKLMRSIPRVDKDLGLDWNAIRPLLEGSGLTIFAGQMSSGKSTTMISAIEQLGRKRGNLGTVEDPIEVEFQGGGVIQREVGTHVDSFAEAIRDFVRQYRNTIMVGEIRDPETADAAVLAASLGHSVVGTLHADSAIDIPTRMASLLDPKLARILPSVLRGLWWQHVYRRGDGKSKPLPIYESLYVTNSVRQIIADGPEKLPQLMNEMVSQKRVSMAQSATAWVSKNQATREELRQWLETRGRINDSQLDYVR
;
A
#
# COMPACT_ATOMS: atom_id res chain seq x y z
N VAL A 1 -5.20 18.37 33.69
CA VAL A 1 -5.89 17.63 32.59
C VAL A 1 -5.53 16.18 32.79
N SER A 2 -6.51 15.35 33.17
CA SER A 2 -6.36 13.91 33.38
C SER A 2 -6.09 13.22 32.04
N VAL A 3 -5.09 12.38 32.02
CA VAL A 3 -4.81 11.48 30.89
C VAL A 3 -6.00 10.51 30.74
N ILE A 4 -6.63 10.49 29.59
CA ILE A 4 -7.67 9.50 29.27
C ILE A 4 -6.97 8.34 28.61
N THR A 5 -6.76 7.25 29.33
CA THR A 5 -6.19 6.01 28.82
C THR A 5 -7.29 5.04 28.45
N SER A 6 -7.33 4.58 27.21
CA SER A 6 -8.15 3.44 26.81
C SER A 6 -7.37 2.16 27.00
N SER A 7 -7.77 1.35 27.96
CA SER A 7 -7.42 -0.03 28.26
C SER A 7 -6.31 -0.33 29.29
N HIS A 8 -6.66 -1.19 30.22
CA HIS A 8 -5.93 -1.66 31.39
C HIS A 8 -4.80 -2.68 31.12
N LEU A 9 -4.11 -2.64 29.96
CA LEU A 9 -3.19 -3.72 29.57
C LEU A 9 -1.71 -3.31 29.42
N HIS A 10 -1.34 -2.05 29.66
CA HIS A 10 0.06 -1.61 29.52
C HIS A 10 0.52 -0.75 30.70
N ASP A 11 1.56 -1.18 31.39
CA ASP A 11 2.13 -0.51 32.58
C ASP A 11 2.88 0.81 32.28
N LYS A 12 3.11 1.17 31.02
CA LYS A 12 3.82 2.40 30.64
C LYS A 12 3.02 3.24 29.66
N PRO A 13 2.98 4.58 29.83
CA PRO A 13 2.34 5.48 28.89
C PRO A 13 2.99 5.40 27.49
N LEU A 14 2.17 5.58 26.43
CA LEU A 14 2.67 5.64 25.07
C LEU A 14 3.43 6.95 24.87
N ARG A 15 4.71 6.86 24.54
CA ARG A 15 5.50 8.05 24.22
C ARG A 15 5.25 8.47 22.77
N PRO A 16 5.24 9.78 22.45
CA PRO A 16 5.04 10.24 21.08
C PRO A 16 6.03 9.64 20.07
N GLU A 17 7.26 9.36 20.50
CA GLU A 17 8.31 8.75 19.68
C GLU A 17 8.00 7.30 19.28
N ASP A 18 7.19 6.61 20.07
CA ASP A 18 6.79 5.22 19.83
C ASP A 18 5.47 5.12 19.03
N ALA A 19 4.78 6.27 18.83
CA ALA A 19 3.55 6.35 18.08
C ALA A 19 3.78 6.23 16.56
N THR A 20 2.77 5.71 15.86
CA THR A 20 2.71 5.65 14.39
C THR A 20 1.96 6.84 13.82
N ASN A 21 0.86 7.21 14.47
CA ASN A 21 0.04 8.36 14.10
C ASN A 21 0.06 9.37 15.25
N ILE A 22 0.15 10.65 14.90
CA ILE A 22 0.15 11.75 15.85
C ILE A 22 -0.76 12.84 15.31
N THR A 23 -1.65 13.35 16.18
CA THR A 23 -2.42 14.58 15.94
C THR A 23 -1.91 15.64 16.88
N LEU A 24 -1.35 16.71 16.34
CA LEU A 24 -0.72 17.77 17.08
C LEU A 24 -1.47 19.08 16.87
N THR A 25 -1.88 19.71 17.97
CA THR A 25 -2.43 21.06 18.03
C THR A 25 -1.52 21.94 18.89
N LYS A 26 -1.84 23.21 19.04
CA LYS A 26 -1.12 24.11 19.94
C LYS A 26 -1.12 23.62 21.40
N ASP A 27 -2.22 22.98 21.83
CA ASP A 27 -2.49 22.70 23.25
C ASP A 27 -2.53 21.19 23.55
N SER A 28 -2.62 20.32 22.53
CA SER A 28 -2.72 18.87 22.70
C SER A 28 -1.88 18.09 21.70
N LEU A 29 -1.39 16.95 22.16
CA LEU A 29 -0.76 15.92 21.32
C LEU A 29 -1.51 14.60 21.58
N GLU A 30 -2.04 14.02 20.52
CA GLU A 30 -2.66 12.70 20.53
C GLU A 30 -1.71 11.74 19.82
N ALA A 31 -1.35 10.66 20.50
CA ALA A 31 -0.44 9.64 20.01
C ALA A 31 -1.15 8.30 19.89
N GLU A 32 -1.03 7.63 18.74
CA GLU A 32 -1.59 6.30 18.46
C GLU A 32 -0.51 5.38 17.88
N ASP A 33 -0.40 4.15 18.40
CA ASP A 33 0.48 3.13 17.83
C ASP A 33 -0.26 2.21 16.83
N ASN A 34 0.49 1.30 16.20
CA ASN A 34 -0.06 0.34 15.23
C ASN A 34 -1.06 -0.68 15.83
N ASN A 35 -1.14 -0.75 17.14
CA ASN A 35 -1.99 -1.67 17.88
C ASN A 35 -3.27 -0.99 18.38
N GLY A 36 -3.49 0.28 18.03
CA GLY A 36 -4.63 1.09 18.48
C GLY A 36 -4.52 1.59 19.90
N ARG A 37 -3.31 1.52 20.49
CA ARG A 37 -3.05 2.16 21.78
C ARG A 37 -3.00 3.67 21.59
N PHE A 38 -3.70 4.40 22.42
CA PHE A 38 -3.93 5.82 22.25
C PHE A 38 -3.66 6.59 23.53
N GLU A 39 -3.01 7.74 23.44
CA GLU A 39 -2.80 8.67 24.56
C GLU A 39 -2.95 10.12 24.13
N ILE A 40 -3.49 10.93 25.02
CA ILE A 40 -3.59 12.39 24.86
C ILE A 40 -2.76 13.06 25.96
N MET A 41 -1.91 13.99 25.57
CA MET A 41 -1.03 14.73 26.47
C MET A 41 -0.83 16.18 26.04
N LYS A 42 -0.26 17.00 26.92
CA LYS A 42 0.26 18.31 26.50
C LYS A 42 1.48 18.09 25.61
N PRO A 43 1.63 18.84 24.50
CA PRO A 43 2.81 18.72 23.64
C PRO A 43 4.08 18.97 24.45
N PRO A 44 5.06 18.03 24.48
CA PRO A 44 6.39 18.33 25.00
C PRO A 44 7.04 19.48 24.24
N GLY A 45 8.02 20.18 24.86
CA GLY A 45 8.61 21.41 24.30
C GLY A 45 9.05 21.28 22.83
N ALA A 46 9.80 20.20 22.50
CA ALA A 46 10.24 19.95 21.12
C ALA A 46 9.08 19.80 20.10
N TRP A 47 7.94 19.20 20.53
CA TRP A 47 6.75 19.06 19.69
C TRP A 47 6.00 20.38 19.50
N LYS A 48 6.00 21.22 20.52
CA LYS A 48 5.45 22.58 20.44
C LYS A 48 6.28 23.44 19.49
N ASP A 49 7.61 23.42 19.63
CA ASP A 49 8.52 24.14 18.76
C ASP A 49 8.39 23.67 17.30
N PHE A 50 8.22 22.38 17.10
CA PHE A 50 7.95 21.80 15.78
C PHE A 50 6.62 22.32 15.21
N PHE A 51 5.54 22.36 16.01
CA PHE A 51 4.26 22.88 15.58
C PHE A 51 4.37 24.34 15.14
N ASP A 52 4.96 25.21 15.97
CA ASP A 52 5.12 26.64 15.68
C ASP A 52 5.99 26.87 14.41
N ARG A 53 7.05 26.07 14.23
CA ARG A 53 7.88 26.10 13.03
C ARG A 53 7.09 25.73 11.78
N MET A 54 6.36 24.62 11.79
CA MET A 54 5.55 24.18 10.65
C MET A 54 4.47 25.18 10.29
N LEU A 55 3.89 25.86 11.27
CA LEU A 55 2.95 26.94 11.03
C LEU A 55 3.62 28.12 10.33
N SER A 56 4.85 28.51 10.72
CA SER A 56 5.56 29.61 10.09
C SER A 56 5.99 29.29 8.67
N GLU A 57 6.50 28.08 8.42
CA GLU A 57 7.04 27.66 7.11
C GLU A 57 5.93 27.27 6.11
N LYS A 58 4.91 26.57 6.57
CA LYS A 58 3.84 26.01 5.73
C LYS A 58 2.50 26.70 5.95
N GLY A 59 2.38 27.52 7.02
CA GLY A 59 1.19 28.23 7.50
C GLY A 59 0.89 29.61 6.87
N GLY A 60 1.79 30.23 6.07
CA GLY A 60 1.68 31.62 5.59
C GLY A 60 0.85 31.81 4.31
N GLY A 61 -0.45 32.12 4.37
CA GLY A 61 -1.26 32.53 3.21
C GLY A 61 -2.76 32.41 3.41
N LYS A 62 -3.53 33.31 2.78
CA LYS A 62 -4.98 33.44 2.90
C LYS A 62 -5.71 32.15 2.53
N LYS A 63 -6.69 31.72 3.35
CA LYS A 63 -7.60 30.57 3.20
C LYS A 63 -6.96 29.33 2.58
N ARG A 64 -6.57 28.35 3.40
CA ARG A 64 -5.83 27.17 2.96
C ARG A 64 -6.70 25.97 2.74
N LYS A 65 -6.44 25.32 1.60
CA LYS A 65 -6.57 23.85 1.47
C LYS A 65 -5.46 23.21 2.33
N ALA A 66 -5.70 22.01 2.86
CA ALA A 66 -4.70 21.26 3.61
C ALA A 66 -3.36 21.17 2.85
N SER A 67 -2.24 21.37 3.56
CA SER A 67 -0.90 21.18 2.98
C SER A 67 -0.37 19.81 3.36
N ASN A 68 -0.07 18.98 2.36
CA ASN A 68 0.63 17.71 2.52
C ASN A 68 2.13 17.94 2.35
N PHE A 69 2.95 17.38 3.23
CA PHE A 69 4.41 17.45 3.12
C PHE A 69 5.06 16.34 3.94
N THR A 70 6.30 16.02 3.62
CA THR A 70 7.16 15.18 4.45
C THR A 70 8.19 16.02 5.18
N THR A 71 8.53 15.64 6.39
CA THR A 71 9.55 16.35 7.18
C THR A 71 10.25 15.42 8.16
N PRO A 72 11.57 15.63 8.39
CA PRO A 72 12.26 14.95 9.48
C PRO A 72 11.96 15.64 10.82
N PHE A 73 11.76 14.82 11.86
CA PHE A 73 11.64 15.29 13.23
C PHE A 73 12.09 14.21 14.22
N ASN A 74 12.93 14.55 15.19
CA ASN A 74 13.49 13.64 16.21
C ASN A 74 14.11 12.35 15.63
N GLY A 75 14.82 12.46 14.50
CA GLY A 75 15.48 11.32 13.85
C GLY A 75 14.54 10.39 13.08
N GLU A 76 13.27 10.72 12.98
CA GLU A 76 12.26 10.03 12.19
C GLU A 76 11.78 10.89 11.02
N ARG A 77 11.20 10.26 10.00
CA ARG A 77 10.49 10.96 8.91
C ARG A 77 8.99 10.81 9.11
N TYR A 78 8.28 11.90 8.89
CA TYR A 78 6.81 11.91 9.00
C TYR A 78 6.18 12.46 7.73
N ARG A 79 5.10 11.83 7.31
CA ARG A 79 4.10 12.43 6.43
C ARG A 79 3.22 13.32 7.28
N CYS A 80 3.08 14.58 6.90
CA CYS A 80 2.33 15.57 7.65
C CYS A 80 1.22 16.18 6.80
N ILE A 81 0.08 16.42 7.42
CA ILE A 81 -1.02 17.20 6.88
C ILE A 81 -1.30 18.35 7.84
N LEU A 82 -1.05 19.58 7.40
CA LEU A 82 -1.44 20.79 8.11
C LEU A 82 -2.79 21.25 7.57
N ALA A 83 -3.78 21.37 8.42
CA ALA A 83 -5.14 21.80 8.08
C ALA A 83 -5.71 22.77 9.11
N ASP A 84 -6.68 23.59 8.68
CA ASP A 84 -7.49 24.40 9.58
C ASP A 84 -8.67 23.57 10.10
N SER A 85 -8.98 23.72 11.38
CA SER A 85 -10.13 23.10 12.05
C SER A 85 -10.92 24.13 12.85
N SER A 86 -12.08 23.77 13.35
CA SER A 86 -12.89 24.63 14.24
C SER A 86 -12.16 25.00 15.54
N GLY A 87 -11.22 24.15 16.00
CA GLY A 87 -10.38 24.37 17.18
C GLY A 87 -9.05 25.06 16.89
N GLY A 88 -8.82 25.55 15.68
CA GLY A 88 -7.53 26.11 15.24
C GLY A 88 -6.78 25.19 14.26
N GLN A 89 -5.50 25.42 14.09
CA GLN A 89 -4.67 24.62 13.18
C GLN A 89 -4.28 23.29 13.81
N VAL A 90 -4.26 22.24 12.97
CA VAL A 90 -3.91 20.88 13.36
C VAL A 90 -2.89 20.31 12.38
N ILE A 91 -1.89 19.62 12.90
CA ILE A 91 -0.94 18.82 12.12
C ILE A 91 -1.20 17.34 12.43
N THR A 92 -1.67 16.60 11.43
CA THR A 92 -1.72 15.14 11.52
C THR A 92 -0.42 14.59 10.93
N MET A 93 0.24 13.71 11.67
CA MET A 93 1.54 13.16 11.31
C MET A 93 1.49 11.64 11.32
N ARG A 94 2.03 11.02 10.28
CA ARG A 94 2.23 9.57 10.22
C ARG A 94 3.71 9.27 10.04
N LYS A 95 4.23 8.42 10.93
CA LYS A 95 5.62 7.99 10.87
C LYS A 95 5.88 7.14 9.63
N LEU A 96 6.93 7.47 8.89
CA LEU A 96 7.35 6.75 7.71
C LEU A 96 8.34 5.62 8.05
N MET A 97 8.47 4.64 7.18
CA MET A 97 9.40 3.54 7.37
C MET A 97 10.85 4.03 7.33
N ARG A 98 11.68 3.49 8.23
CA ARG A 98 13.14 3.77 8.23
C ARG A 98 13.91 2.97 7.17
N SER A 99 13.44 1.79 6.86
CA SER A 99 14.07 0.87 5.90
C SER A 99 13.01 0.02 5.22
N ILE A 100 13.32 -0.46 4.03
CA ILE A 100 12.43 -1.34 3.27
C ILE A 100 12.52 -2.75 3.87
N PRO A 101 11.39 -3.31 4.36
CA PRO A 101 11.37 -4.66 4.89
C PRO A 101 11.57 -5.70 3.79
N ARG A 102 12.10 -6.86 4.13
CA ARG A 102 12.18 -7.99 3.20
C ARG A 102 10.85 -8.72 3.12
N VAL A 103 10.47 -9.09 1.90
CA VAL A 103 9.21 -9.81 1.62
C VAL A 103 9.10 -11.10 2.44
N ASP A 104 10.15 -11.91 2.44
CA ASP A 104 10.18 -13.25 3.05
C ASP A 104 10.39 -13.20 4.56
N LYS A 105 11.36 -12.42 5.03
CA LYS A 105 11.80 -12.44 6.42
C LYS A 105 10.97 -11.54 7.33
N ASP A 106 10.67 -10.34 6.85
CA ASP A 106 10.03 -9.31 7.69
C ASP A 106 8.52 -9.29 7.52
N LEU A 107 8.02 -9.45 6.27
CA LEU A 107 6.60 -9.48 5.97
C LEU A 107 6.01 -10.91 6.04
N GLY A 108 6.84 -11.95 6.01
CA GLY A 108 6.41 -13.35 6.04
C GLY A 108 5.65 -13.83 4.81
N LEU A 109 5.77 -13.10 3.69
CA LEU A 109 5.15 -13.42 2.41
C LEU A 109 6.00 -14.39 1.60
N ASP A 110 5.37 -15.17 0.72
CA ASP A 110 6.08 -16.07 -0.19
C ASP A 110 6.68 -15.29 -1.37
N TRP A 111 7.99 -15.17 -1.37
CA TRP A 111 8.73 -14.54 -2.45
C TRP A 111 8.53 -15.22 -3.81
N ASN A 112 8.35 -16.55 -3.83
CA ASN A 112 8.09 -17.29 -5.06
C ASN A 112 6.71 -17.01 -5.66
N ALA A 113 5.76 -16.56 -4.84
CA ALA A 113 4.46 -16.12 -5.32
C ALA A 113 4.52 -14.72 -5.95
N ILE A 114 5.38 -13.82 -5.44
CA ILE A 114 5.46 -12.41 -5.87
C ILE A 114 6.44 -12.24 -7.06
N ARG A 115 7.63 -12.81 -6.96
CA ARG A 115 8.72 -12.59 -7.90
C ARG A 115 8.31 -12.75 -9.38
N PRO A 116 7.61 -13.82 -9.81
CA PRO A 116 7.23 -13.99 -11.21
C PRO A 116 6.28 -12.91 -11.74
N LEU A 117 5.52 -12.24 -10.84
CA LEU A 117 4.64 -11.15 -11.22
C LEU A 117 5.41 -9.90 -11.65
N LEU A 118 6.66 -9.75 -11.20
CA LEU A 118 7.50 -8.56 -11.40
C LEU A 118 8.59 -8.73 -12.44
N GLU A 119 9.01 -9.97 -12.75
CA GLU A 119 10.08 -10.23 -13.72
C GLU A 119 9.57 -10.08 -15.16
N GLY A 120 10.06 -9.07 -15.89
CA GLY A 120 9.77 -8.75 -17.30
C GLY A 120 8.81 -7.57 -17.49
N SER A 121 8.47 -7.25 -18.72
CA SER A 121 7.60 -6.14 -19.09
C SER A 121 6.11 -6.43 -18.84
N GLY A 122 5.32 -5.37 -18.74
CA GLY A 122 3.88 -5.41 -18.54
C GLY A 122 3.45 -4.75 -17.23
N LEU A 123 2.16 -4.80 -16.93
CA LEU A 123 1.54 -4.15 -15.80
C LEU A 123 1.24 -5.16 -14.68
N THR A 124 1.83 -4.93 -13.51
CA THR A 124 1.51 -5.68 -12.28
C THR A 124 0.80 -4.77 -11.30
N ILE A 125 -0.33 -5.22 -10.77
CA ILE A 125 -1.16 -4.47 -9.83
C ILE A 125 -1.15 -5.12 -8.46
N PHE A 126 -0.80 -4.32 -7.44
CA PHE A 126 -0.96 -4.64 -6.03
C PHE A 126 -2.23 -3.97 -5.51
N ALA A 127 -3.27 -4.75 -5.24
CA ALA A 127 -4.55 -4.24 -4.82
C ALA A 127 -4.87 -4.56 -3.36
N GLY A 128 -5.87 -3.88 -2.83
CA GLY A 128 -6.39 -4.05 -1.48
C GLY A 128 -6.96 -2.78 -0.90
N GLN A 129 -7.59 -2.90 0.25
CA GLN A 129 -8.17 -1.76 0.96
C GLN A 129 -7.09 -0.84 1.55
N MET A 130 -7.49 0.32 2.06
CA MET A 130 -6.60 1.21 2.81
C MET A 130 -5.97 0.47 3.99
N SER A 131 -4.70 0.74 4.28
CA SER A 131 -3.92 0.10 5.36
C SER A 131 -3.78 -1.43 5.26
N SER A 132 -3.98 -2.01 4.08
CA SER A 132 -3.79 -3.44 3.82
C SER A 132 -2.31 -3.84 3.61
N GLY A 133 -1.38 -2.88 3.62
CA GLY A 133 0.04 -3.11 3.42
C GLY A 133 0.48 -3.30 1.95
N LYS A 134 -0.40 -3.04 0.97
CA LYS A 134 -0.10 -3.20 -0.46
C LYS A 134 1.13 -2.42 -0.92
N SER A 135 1.24 -1.13 -0.54
CA SER A 135 2.40 -0.29 -0.89
C SER A 135 3.69 -0.83 -0.28
N THR A 136 3.66 -1.21 1.00
CA THR A 136 4.81 -1.82 1.68
C THR A 136 5.25 -3.11 0.99
N THR A 137 4.32 -3.99 0.62
CA THR A 137 4.63 -5.23 -0.10
C THR A 137 5.21 -4.95 -1.49
N MET A 138 4.61 -4.01 -2.24
CA MET A 138 5.08 -3.59 -3.57
C MET A 138 6.51 -3.04 -3.50
N ILE A 139 6.77 -2.08 -2.60
CA ILE A 139 8.08 -1.48 -2.40
C ILE A 139 9.12 -2.55 -2.01
N SER A 140 8.77 -3.42 -1.05
CA SER A 140 9.63 -4.51 -0.59
C SER A 140 9.96 -5.50 -1.70
N ALA A 141 8.98 -5.81 -2.54
CA ALA A 141 9.16 -6.74 -3.65
C ALA A 141 10.06 -6.15 -4.75
N ILE A 142 9.89 -4.88 -5.09
CA ILE A 142 10.74 -4.17 -6.06
C ILE A 142 12.17 -4.05 -5.53
N GLU A 143 12.37 -3.72 -4.24
CA GLU A 143 13.70 -3.67 -3.63
C GLU A 143 14.36 -5.06 -3.64
N GLN A 144 13.61 -6.11 -3.29
CA GLN A 144 14.14 -7.48 -3.23
C GLN A 144 14.48 -8.07 -4.62
N LEU A 145 13.89 -7.55 -5.72
CA LEU A 145 14.36 -7.86 -7.08
C LEU A 145 15.80 -7.43 -7.31
N GLY A 146 16.28 -6.41 -6.60
CA GLY A 146 17.64 -5.90 -6.72
C GLY A 146 17.97 -5.46 -8.16
N ARG A 147 19.11 -5.94 -8.70
CA ARG A 147 19.56 -5.57 -10.05
C ARG A 147 18.61 -6.03 -11.17
N LYS A 148 17.74 -7.00 -10.95
CA LYS A 148 16.79 -7.50 -11.97
C LYS A 148 15.69 -6.48 -12.31
N ARG A 149 15.44 -5.49 -11.43
CA ARG A 149 14.50 -4.42 -11.73
C ARG A 149 15.02 -3.45 -12.81
N GLY A 150 16.33 -3.45 -13.08
CA GLY A 150 16.98 -2.45 -13.93
C GLY A 150 16.92 -1.04 -13.31
N ASN A 151 16.92 -0.02 -14.16
CA ASN A 151 16.77 1.37 -13.74
C ASN A 151 15.33 1.62 -13.28
N LEU A 152 15.15 2.04 -12.03
CA LEU A 152 13.86 2.26 -11.39
C LEU A 152 13.48 3.74 -11.41
N GLY A 153 12.24 4.04 -11.82
CA GLY A 153 11.57 5.31 -11.56
C GLY A 153 10.39 5.08 -10.64
N THR A 154 10.23 5.87 -9.58
CA THR A 154 9.05 5.82 -8.72
C THR A 154 8.34 7.16 -8.68
N VAL A 155 7.02 7.13 -8.66
CA VAL A 155 6.18 8.30 -8.38
C VAL A 155 5.24 7.96 -7.23
N GLU A 156 5.26 8.80 -6.19
CA GLU A 156 4.63 8.54 -4.89
C GLU A 156 3.97 9.82 -4.34
N ASP A 157 3.01 9.67 -3.44
CA ASP A 157 2.35 10.80 -2.74
C ASP A 157 2.06 10.40 -1.26
N PRO A 158 3.04 10.63 -0.37
CA PRO A 158 4.45 11.00 -0.55
C PRO A 158 5.39 9.78 -0.71
N ILE A 159 6.71 10.04 -0.84
CA ILE A 159 7.75 8.99 -0.75
C ILE A 159 7.78 8.43 0.67
N GLU A 160 7.35 7.15 0.83
CA GLU A 160 7.29 6.49 2.14
C GLU A 160 8.66 6.06 2.66
N VAL A 161 9.56 5.60 1.77
CA VAL A 161 10.90 5.14 2.11
C VAL A 161 11.84 5.29 0.91
N GLU A 162 13.13 5.47 1.17
CA GLU A 162 14.13 5.59 0.10
C GLU A 162 14.64 4.20 -0.33
N PHE A 163 14.57 3.95 -1.64
CA PHE A 163 15.19 2.77 -2.25
C PHE A 163 16.72 2.86 -2.17
N GLN A 164 17.36 1.73 -1.92
CA GLN A 164 18.81 1.66 -1.84
C GLN A 164 19.42 1.30 -3.22
N GLY A 165 20.64 1.81 -3.46
CA GLY A 165 21.42 1.49 -4.67
C GLY A 165 21.27 2.48 -5.82
N GLY A 166 22.12 2.29 -6.85
CA GLY A 166 22.13 3.18 -8.02
C GLY A 166 20.98 2.92 -9.01
N GLY A 167 20.77 3.91 -9.89
CA GLY A 167 19.77 3.82 -10.97
C GLY A 167 18.33 4.06 -10.52
N VAL A 168 18.11 4.58 -9.30
CA VAL A 168 16.78 4.91 -8.78
C VAL A 168 16.51 6.40 -8.89
N ILE A 169 15.34 6.77 -9.39
CA ILE A 169 14.80 8.14 -9.33
C ILE A 169 13.44 8.05 -8.66
N GLN A 170 13.30 8.67 -7.48
CA GLN A 170 12.03 8.78 -6.76
C GLN A 170 11.49 10.20 -6.89
N ARG A 171 10.23 10.31 -7.30
CA ARG A 171 9.52 11.59 -7.43
C ARG A 171 8.29 11.62 -6.55
N GLU A 172 8.08 12.73 -5.88
CA GLU A 172 6.92 13.01 -5.05
C GLU A 172 5.99 13.99 -5.76
N VAL A 173 4.71 13.64 -5.86
CA VAL A 173 3.68 14.51 -6.43
C VAL A 173 3.53 15.76 -5.57
N GLY A 174 3.42 16.91 -6.22
CA GLY A 174 3.34 18.22 -5.55
C GLY A 174 4.69 18.79 -5.07
N THR A 175 5.77 17.97 -5.14
CA THR A 175 7.13 18.42 -4.79
C THR A 175 8.04 18.39 -6.00
N HIS A 176 8.05 17.30 -6.76
CA HIS A 176 8.95 17.07 -7.88
C HIS A 176 8.24 17.00 -9.23
N VAL A 177 6.95 16.73 -9.22
CA VAL A 177 6.06 16.61 -10.39
C VAL A 177 4.65 17.02 -10.01
N ASP A 178 3.85 17.45 -10.98
CA ASP A 178 2.47 17.88 -10.72
C ASP A 178 1.48 16.71 -10.65
N SER A 179 1.77 15.58 -11.31
CA SER A 179 0.89 14.41 -11.32
C SER A 179 1.62 13.09 -11.50
N PHE A 180 0.95 11.99 -11.13
CA PHE A 180 1.44 10.63 -11.42
C PHE A 180 1.63 10.40 -12.91
N ALA A 181 0.68 10.82 -13.74
CA ALA A 181 0.71 10.64 -15.18
C ALA A 181 1.90 11.36 -15.85
N GLU A 182 2.22 12.56 -15.38
CA GLU A 182 3.38 13.31 -15.86
C GLU A 182 4.68 12.55 -15.57
N ALA A 183 4.86 12.10 -14.34
CA ALA A 183 6.06 11.36 -13.95
C ALA A 183 6.22 10.06 -14.75
N ILE A 184 5.13 9.32 -15.00
CA ILE A 184 5.15 8.09 -15.80
C ILE A 184 5.63 8.40 -17.22
N ARG A 185 5.08 9.45 -17.87
CA ARG A 185 5.50 9.86 -19.22
C ARG A 185 6.98 10.26 -19.27
N ASP A 186 7.47 10.93 -18.24
CA ASP A 186 8.89 11.28 -18.13
C ASP A 186 9.77 10.06 -17.96
N PHE A 187 9.38 9.09 -17.12
CA PHE A 187 10.12 7.85 -16.92
C PHE A 187 10.23 7.01 -18.21
N VAL A 188 9.17 6.99 -19.02
CA VAL A 188 9.23 6.37 -20.37
C VAL A 188 10.29 7.07 -21.24
N ARG A 189 10.33 8.40 -21.29
CA ARG A 189 11.35 9.16 -22.04
C ARG A 189 12.75 8.98 -21.48
N GLN A 190 12.88 8.73 -20.18
CA GLN A 190 14.15 8.47 -19.49
C GLN A 190 14.57 6.99 -19.54
N TYR A 191 13.87 6.16 -20.31
CA TYR A 191 14.18 4.73 -20.49
C TYR A 191 14.27 3.97 -19.14
N ARG A 192 13.35 4.24 -18.18
CA ARG A 192 13.29 3.48 -16.94
C ARG A 192 12.78 2.05 -17.21
N ASN A 193 13.54 1.04 -16.84
CA ASN A 193 13.14 -0.36 -17.03
C ASN A 193 11.90 -0.70 -16.19
N THR A 194 11.91 -0.27 -14.94
CA THR A 194 10.80 -0.42 -14.00
C THR A 194 10.25 0.93 -13.60
N ILE A 195 8.93 1.07 -13.65
CA ILE A 195 8.19 2.26 -13.22
C ILE A 195 7.25 1.85 -12.10
N MET A 196 7.48 2.36 -10.89
CA MET A 196 6.60 2.17 -9.75
C MET A 196 5.64 3.34 -9.63
N VAL A 197 4.35 3.06 -9.58
CA VAL A 197 3.27 4.03 -9.40
C VAL A 197 2.65 3.81 -8.03
N GLY A 198 2.83 4.76 -7.12
CA GLY A 198 2.37 4.65 -5.74
C GLY A 198 0.88 4.33 -5.65
N GLU A 199 0.05 4.98 -6.49
CA GLU A 199 -1.38 4.70 -6.57
C GLU A 199 -1.95 5.04 -7.95
N ILE A 200 -2.78 4.14 -8.51
CA ILE A 200 -3.56 4.35 -9.72
C ILE A 200 -5.00 4.62 -9.29
N ARG A 201 -5.43 5.89 -9.29
CA ARG A 201 -6.74 6.31 -8.77
C ARG A 201 -7.58 7.13 -9.75
N ASP A 202 -6.98 7.60 -10.81
CA ASP A 202 -7.60 8.49 -11.80
C ASP A 202 -7.32 8.01 -13.23
N PRO A 203 -8.15 8.42 -14.21
CA PRO A 203 -8.02 8.00 -15.61
C PRO A 203 -6.66 8.34 -16.23
N GLU A 204 -6.12 9.51 -16.00
CA GLU A 204 -4.85 9.93 -16.63
C GLU A 204 -3.68 9.06 -16.17
N THR A 205 -3.65 8.71 -14.88
CA THR A 205 -2.65 7.80 -14.31
C THR A 205 -2.80 6.39 -14.84
N ALA A 206 -4.05 5.89 -14.94
CA ALA A 206 -4.33 4.56 -15.48
C ALA A 206 -3.92 4.44 -16.96
N ASP A 207 -4.26 5.43 -17.78
CA ASP A 207 -3.89 5.50 -19.19
C ASP A 207 -2.37 5.54 -19.37
N ALA A 208 -1.67 6.39 -18.63
CA ALA A 208 -0.22 6.48 -18.69
C ALA A 208 0.47 5.17 -18.29
N ALA A 209 -0.04 4.48 -17.26
CA ALA A 209 0.49 3.19 -16.79
C ALA A 209 0.32 2.08 -17.85
N VAL A 210 -0.87 1.99 -18.47
CA VAL A 210 -1.14 1.01 -19.55
C VAL A 210 -0.30 1.29 -20.79
N LEU A 211 -0.16 2.56 -21.19
CA LEU A 211 0.68 2.95 -22.31
C LEU A 211 2.16 2.63 -22.04
N ALA A 212 2.70 2.93 -20.87
CA ALA A 212 4.07 2.59 -20.52
C ALA A 212 4.30 1.07 -20.56
N ALA A 213 3.36 0.28 -20.01
CA ALA A 213 3.42 -1.18 -20.07
C ALA A 213 3.37 -1.71 -21.51
N SER A 214 2.58 -1.11 -22.39
CA SER A 214 2.48 -1.50 -23.82
C SER A 214 3.76 -1.18 -24.61
N LEU A 215 4.54 -0.21 -24.15
CA LEU A 215 5.85 0.14 -24.73
C LEU A 215 6.99 -0.75 -24.21
N GLY A 216 6.70 -1.74 -23.37
CA GLY A 216 7.66 -2.72 -22.91
C GLY A 216 8.29 -2.43 -21.54
N HIS A 217 7.85 -1.41 -20.84
CA HIS A 217 8.28 -1.15 -19.46
C HIS A 217 7.65 -2.14 -18.48
N SER A 218 8.35 -2.45 -17.39
CA SER A 218 7.76 -3.11 -16.23
C SER A 218 7.08 -2.05 -15.37
N VAL A 219 5.76 -1.98 -15.41
CA VAL A 219 4.98 -1.04 -14.62
C VAL A 219 4.36 -1.76 -13.44
N VAL A 220 4.59 -1.24 -12.23
CA VAL A 220 4.08 -1.81 -10.98
C VAL A 220 3.33 -0.73 -10.23
N GLY A 221 2.04 -0.95 -9.95
CA GLY A 221 1.23 0.07 -9.29
C GLY A 221 0.32 -0.48 -8.22
N THR A 222 -0.16 0.40 -7.31
CA THR A 222 -1.22 0.02 -6.38
C THR A 222 -2.59 0.48 -6.87
N LEU A 223 -3.63 -0.26 -6.49
CA LEU A 223 -5.02 0.01 -6.82
C LEU A 223 -5.92 -0.37 -5.64
N HIS A 224 -7.07 0.32 -5.53
CA HIS A 224 -8.14 -0.13 -4.65
C HIS A 224 -9.04 -1.12 -5.40
N ALA A 225 -9.01 -2.37 -4.98
CA ALA A 225 -9.93 -3.42 -5.42
C ALA A 225 -10.25 -4.36 -4.26
N ASP A 226 -11.30 -5.12 -4.42
CA ASP A 226 -11.84 -5.97 -3.36
C ASP A 226 -11.30 -7.40 -3.39
N SER A 227 -10.80 -7.85 -4.54
CA SER A 227 -10.15 -9.15 -4.73
C SER A 227 -9.17 -9.07 -5.90
N ALA A 228 -8.35 -10.09 -6.11
CA ALA A 228 -7.49 -10.17 -7.29
C ALA A 228 -8.30 -10.28 -8.59
N ILE A 229 -9.47 -10.90 -8.54
CA ILE A 229 -10.39 -11.07 -9.68
C ILE A 229 -11.02 -9.74 -10.11
N ASP A 230 -11.22 -8.81 -9.17
CA ASP A 230 -11.83 -7.50 -9.43
C ASP A 230 -10.85 -6.49 -10.07
N ILE A 231 -9.55 -6.76 -9.98
CA ILE A 231 -8.52 -5.84 -10.49
C ILE A 231 -8.75 -5.49 -11.97
N PRO A 232 -8.99 -6.44 -12.91
CA PRO A 232 -9.20 -6.12 -14.30
C PRO A 232 -10.39 -5.17 -14.54
N THR A 233 -11.53 -5.43 -13.89
CA THR A 233 -12.72 -4.59 -13.98
C THR A 233 -12.45 -3.18 -13.43
N ARG A 234 -11.79 -3.11 -12.28
CA ARG A 234 -11.48 -1.82 -11.65
C ARG A 234 -10.52 -1.00 -12.51
N MET A 235 -9.47 -1.63 -13.06
CA MET A 235 -8.59 -0.97 -14.02
C MET A 235 -9.34 -0.50 -15.27
N ALA A 236 -10.14 -1.37 -15.89
CA ALA A 236 -10.91 -1.04 -17.09
C ALA A 236 -11.87 0.14 -16.85
N SER A 237 -12.43 0.28 -15.65
CA SER A 237 -13.32 1.39 -15.30
C SER A 237 -12.64 2.77 -15.24
N LEU A 238 -11.32 2.79 -15.12
CA LEU A 238 -10.52 4.03 -15.12
C LEU A 238 -9.99 4.40 -16.52
N LEU A 239 -9.90 3.43 -17.44
CA LEU A 239 -9.22 3.59 -18.72
C LEU A 239 -10.13 4.23 -19.79
N ASP A 240 -9.50 4.96 -20.73
CA ASP A 240 -10.11 5.24 -22.02
C ASP A 240 -10.56 3.93 -22.69
N PRO A 241 -11.72 3.88 -23.35
CA PRO A 241 -12.23 2.65 -23.97
C PRO A 241 -11.27 1.97 -24.96
N LYS A 242 -10.39 2.72 -25.63
CA LYS A 242 -9.37 2.15 -26.52
C LYS A 242 -8.26 1.44 -25.73
N LEU A 243 -7.85 2.02 -24.61
CA LEU A 243 -6.84 1.45 -23.73
C LEU A 243 -7.39 0.27 -22.91
N ALA A 244 -8.65 0.31 -22.54
CA ALA A 244 -9.31 -0.84 -21.88
C ALA A 244 -9.24 -2.12 -22.74
N ARG A 245 -9.30 -2.00 -24.07
CA ARG A 245 -9.19 -3.15 -24.99
C ARG A 245 -7.81 -3.80 -25.00
N ILE A 246 -6.75 -3.04 -24.76
CA ILE A 246 -5.38 -3.58 -24.71
C ILE A 246 -4.98 -4.02 -23.31
N LEU A 247 -5.74 -3.69 -22.29
CA LEU A 247 -5.45 -4.04 -20.90
C LEU A 247 -5.10 -5.54 -20.72
N PRO A 248 -5.88 -6.51 -21.26
CA PRO A 248 -5.56 -7.93 -21.09
C PRO A 248 -4.17 -8.30 -21.62
N SER A 249 -3.72 -7.66 -22.71
CA SER A 249 -2.44 -7.95 -23.34
C SER A 249 -1.25 -7.44 -22.55
N VAL A 250 -1.41 -6.36 -21.78
CA VAL A 250 -0.33 -5.73 -21.01
C VAL A 250 -0.30 -6.18 -19.54
N LEU A 251 -1.40 -6.73 -19.01
CA LEU A 251 -1.41 -7.27 -17.66
C LEU A 251 -0.45 -8.45 -17.52
N ARG A 252 0.32 -8.45 -16.44
CA ARG A 252 1.30 -9.48 -16.10
C ARG A 252 1.02 -10.18 -14.81
N GLY A 253 0.65 -9.44 -13.77
CA GLY A 253 0.44 -9.97 -12.45
C GLY A 253 -0.67 -9.25 -11.68
N LEU A 254 -1.45 -10.03 -10.96
CA LEU A 254 -2.49 -9.54 -10.08
C LEU A 254 -2.18 -10.03 -8.67
N TRP A 255 -2.04 -9.09 -7.76
CA TRP A 255 -1.83 -9.33 -6.33
C TRP A 255 -2.88 -8.57 -5.55
N TRP A 256 -3.61 -9.26 -4.69
CA TRP A 256 -4.50 -8.63 -3.74
C TRP A 256 -4.10 -8.98 -2.33
N GLN A 257 -4.27 -8.04 -1.39
CA GLN A 257 -3.80 -8.21 -0.03
C GLN A 257 -4.70 -7.53 0.98
N HIS A 258 -4.85 -8.21 2.10
CA HIS A 258 -5.36 -7.64 3.34
C HIS A 258 -4.45 -8.03 4.51
N VAL A 259 -4.62 -7.34 5.65
CA VAL A 259 -3.83 -7.62 6.85
C VAL A 259 -4.78 -8.02 7.98
N TYR A 260 -4.59 -9.23 8.49
CA TYR A 260 -5.21 -9.68 9.71
C TYR A 260 -4.43 -9.16 10.92
N ARG A 261 -5.10 -8.46 11.83
CA ARG A 261 -4.55 -8.01 13.10
C ARG A 261 -5.24 -8.73 14.23
N ARG A 262 -4.47 -9.35 15.11
CA ARG A 262 -5.01 -9.95 16.33
C ARG A 262 -5.46 -8.86 17.28
N GLY A 263 -6.48 -9.18 18.09
CA GLY A 263 -6.98 -8.27 19.13
C GLY A 263 -6.04 -8.09 20.33
N ASP A 264 -4.90 -8.79 20.37
CA ASP A 264 -3.94 -8.73 21.49
C ASP A 264 -3.05 -7.47 21.48
N GLY A 265 -3.09 -6.69 20.40
CA GLY A 265 -2.30 -5.46 20.24
C GLY A 265 -0.77 -5.65 20.28
N LYS A 266 -0.26 -6.89 20.31
CA LYS A 266 1.17 -7.21 20.45
C LYS A 266 1.73 -8.01 19.29
N SER A 267 0.89 -8.83 18.67
CA SER A 267 1.29 -9.72 17.55
C SER A 267 1.53 -8.94 16.27
N LYS A 268 2.52 -9.37 15.48
CA LYS A 268 2.73 -8.81 14.15
C LYS A 268 1.48 -9.01 13.28
N PRO A 269 1.08 -8.02 12.48
CA PRO A 269 0.03 -8.18 11.50
C PRO A 269 0.35 -9.29 10.50
N LEU A 270 -0.64 -10.12 10.14
CA LEU A 270 -0.48 -11.23 9.22
C LEU A 270 -1.08 -10.87 7.86
N PRO A 271 -0.28 -10.75 6.78
CA PRO A 271 -0.81 -10.49 5.46
C PRO A 271 -1.53 -11.74 4.92
N ILE A 272 -2.77 -11.54 4.48
CA ILE A 272 -3.58 -12.52 3.76
C ILE A 272 -3.69 -12.01 2.33
N TYR A 273 -3.38 -12.86 1.33
CA TYR A 273 -3.23 -12.41 -0.03
C TYR A 273 -3.75 -13.41 -1.06
N GLU A 274 -4.00 -12.89 -2.25
CA GLU A 274 -4.27 -13.64 -3.47
C GLU A 274 -3.23 -13.26 -4.52
N SER A 275 -2.81 -14.22 -5.33
CA SER A 275 -1.88 -13.97 -6.42
C SER A 275 -2.27 -14.71 -7.69
N LEU A 276 -2.15 -14.05 -8.84
CA LEU A 276 -2.41 -14.64 -10.15
C LEU A 276 -1.41 -14.10 -11.18
N TYR A 277 -0.71 -15.00 -11.86
CA TYR A 277 0.11 -14.65 -13.02
C TYR A 277 -0.76 -14.62 -14.27
N VAL A 278 -0.60 -13.59 -15.12
CA VAL A 278 -1.44 -13.42 -16.30
C VAL A 278 -0.88 -14.22 -17.49
N THR A 279 -1.33 -15.46 -17.59
CA THR A 279 -1.07 -16.36 -18.75
C THR A 279 -1.95 -15.99 -19.94
N ASN A 280 -1.77 -16.66 -21.08
CA ASN A 280 -2.64 -16.48 -22.25
C ASN A 280 -4.10 -16.88 -21.94
N SER A 281 -4.33 -17.92 -21.12
CA SER A 281 -5.67 -18.30 -20.67
C SER A 281 -6.30 -17.21 -19.85
N VAL A 282 -5.58 -16.65 -18.86
CA VAL A 282 -6.04 -15.52 -18.04
C VAL A 282 -6.35 -14.30 -18.90
N ARG A 283 -5.51 -13.97 -19.89
CA ARG A 283 -5.77 -12.86 -20.82
C ARG A 283 -7.07 -13.04 -21.58
N GLN A 284 -7.33 -14.26 -22.08
CA GLN A 284 -8.56 -14.56 -22.80
C GLN A 284 -9.80 -14.39 -21.90
N ILE A 285 -9.75 -14.92 -20.68
CA ILE A 285 -10.86 -14.76 -19.71
C ILE A 285 -11.14 -13.27 -19.44
N ILE A 286 -10.10 -12.44 -19.27
CA ILE A 286 -10.25 -11.01 -19.04
C ILE A 286 -10.82 -10.32 -20.28
N ALA A 287 -10.36 -10.71 -21.48
CA ALA A 287 -10.82 -10.15 -22.75
C ALA A 287 -12.27 -10.52 -23.09
N ASP A 288 -12.74 -11.67 -22.65
CA ASP A 288 -14.11 -12.16 -22.87
C ASP A 288 -15.15 -11.37 -22.04
N GLY A 289 -14.73 -10.64 -21.01
CA GLY A 289 -15.60 -9.71 -20.28
C GLY A 289 -15.82 -10.07 -18.82
N PRO A 290 -16.50 -9.16 -18.08
CA PRO A 290 -16.64 -9.26 -16.62
C PRO A 290 -17.35 -10.55 -16.15
N GLU A 291 -18.28 -11.09 -16.92
CA GLU A 291 -19.03 -12.31 -16.59
C GLU A 291 -18.16 -13.57 -16.58
N LYS A 292 -16.98 -13.52 -17.21
CA LYS A 292 -16.01 -14.62 -17.23
C LYS A 292 -14.99 -14.56 -16.09
N LEU A 293 -14.83 -13.42 -15.44
CA LEU A 293 -13.82 -13.23 -14.39
C LEU A 293 -13.87 -14.25 -13.24
N PRO A 294 -15.04 -14.78 -12.82
CA PRO A 294 -15.07 -15.86 -11.82
C PRO A 294 -14.22 -17.10 -12.20
N GLN A 295 -13.99 -17.34 -13.50
CA GLN A 295 -13.15 -18.43 -13.99
C GLN A 295 -11.66 -18.23 -13.61
N LEU A 296 -11.24 -17.01 -13.27
CA LEU A 296 -9.88 -16.73 -12.80
C LEU A 296 -9.54 -17.48 -11.50
N MET A 297 -10.54 -17.87 -10.71
CA MET A 297 -10.32 -18.73 -9.54
C MET A 297 -9.77 -20.09 -9.96
N ASN A 298 -10.28 -20.67 -11.05
CA ASN A 298 -9.78 -21.94 -11.58
C ASN A 298 -8.33 -21.79 -12.08
N GLU A 299 -8.01 -20.65 -12.67
CA GLU A 299 -6.65 -20.34 -13.09
C GLU A 299 -5.67 -20.20 -11.91
N MET A 300 -6.10 -19.59 -10.80
CA MET A 300 -5.30 -19.57 -9.57
C MET A 300 -4.97 -20.99 -9.10
N VAL A 301 -5.97 -21.88 -9.08
CA VAL A 301 -5.77 -23.29 -8.69
C VAL A 301 -4.83 -24.00 -9.66
N SER A 302 -5.04 -23.87 -10.97
CA SER A 302 -4.23 -24.52 -12.01
C SER A 302 -2.77 -24.11 -11.97
N GLN A 303 -2.51 -22.84 -11.69
CA GLN A 303 -1.17 -22.29 -11.54
C GLN A 303 -0.53 -22.58 -10.17
N LYS A 304 -1.23 -23.31 -9.29
CA LYS A 304 -0.81 -23.52 -7.89
C LYS A 304 -0.53 -22.17 -7.20
N ARG A 305 -1.32 -21.15 -7.53
CA ARG A 305 -1.24 -19.82 -6.92
C ARG A 305 -2.09 -19.77 -5.68
N VAL A 306 -1.80 -18.77 -4.86
CA VAL A 306 -2.37 -18.67 -3.52
C VAL A 306 -3.71 -17.96 -3.59
N SER A 307 -4.75 -18.63 -3.11
CA SER A 307 -6.04 -18.00 -2.77
C SER A 307 -6.00 -17.42 -1.35
N MET A 308 -6.96 -16.56 -1.02
CA MET A 308 -7.10 -15.98 0.31
C MET A 308 -7.14 -17.07 1.40
N ALA A 309 -7.93 -18.15 1.19
CA ALA A 309 -8.04 -19.26 2.12
C ALA A 309 -6.71 -20.02 2.31
N GLN A 310 -5.98 -20.28 1.22
CA GLN A 310 -4.66 -20.93 1.30
C GLN A 310 -3.63 -20.04 2.01
N SER A 311 -3.66 -18.74 1.75
CA SER A 311 -2.82 -17.77 2.45
C SER A 311 -3.11 -17.74 3.96
N ALA A 312 -4.39 -17.76 4.34
CA ALA A 312 -4.79 -17.84 5.74
C ALA A 312 -4.33 -19.15 6.40
N THR A 313 -4.53 -20.29 5.72
CA THR A 313 -4.11 -21.62 6.21
C THR A 313 -2.59 -21.70 6.43
N ALA A 314 -1.79 -21.02 5.61
CA ALA A 314 -0.35 -20.96 5.80
C ALA A 314 0.05 -20.33 7.15
N TRP A 315 -0.71 -19.38 7.66
CA TRP A 315 -0.47 -18.78 8.97
C TRP A 315 -0.87 -19.72 10.12
N VAL A 316 -1.94 -20.50 9.93
CA VAL A 316 -2.31 -21.56 10.89
C VAL A 316 -1.19 -22.61 10.98
N SER A 317 -0.69 -23.07 9.85
CA SER A 317 0.40 -24.06 9.79
C SER A 317 1.71 -23.56 10.45
N LYS A 318 1.93 -22.25 10.46
CA LYS A 318 3.06 -21.60 11.15
C LYS A 318 2.80 -21.31 12.63
N ASN A 319 1.67 -21.73 13.19
CA ASN A 319 1.21 -21.43 14.56
C ASN A 319 1.16 -19.91 14.86
N GLN A 320 0.88 -19.10 13.82
CA GLN A 320 0.80 -17.64 13.94
C GLN A 320 -0.65 -17.15 14.11
N ALA A 321 -1.65 -17.97 13.84
CA ALA A 321 -3.06 -17.73 14.10
C ALA A 321 -3.77 -19.05 14.30
N THR A 322 -4.92 -19.04 14.98
CA THR A 322 -5.81 -20.20 15.06
C THR A 322 -6.72 -20.27 13.82
N ARG A 323 -7.22 -21.47 13.53
CA ARG A 323 -8.20 -21.67 12.45
C ARG A 323 -9.48 -20.88 12.70
N GLU A 324 -9.94 -20.87 13.93
CA GLU A 324 -11.19 -20.20 14.33
C GLU A 324 -11.07 -18.67 14.13
N GLU A 325 -9.97 -18.07 14.58
CA GLU A 325 -9.72 -16.63 14.39
C GLU A 325 -9.75 -16.23 12.91
N LEU A 326 -9.05 -16.98 12.06
CA LEU A 326 -8.97 -16.64 10.63
C LEU A 326 -10.28 -16.97 9.91
N ARG A 327 -10.98 -18.06 10.27
CA ARG A 327 -12.29 -18.39 9.73
C ARG A 327 -13.30 -17.30 10.03
N GLN A 328 -13.46 -16.91 11.29
CA GLN A 328 -14.35 -15.83 11.71
C GLN A 328 -14.02 -14.52 11.00
N TRP A 329 -12.72 -14.19 10.87
CA TRP A 329 -12.29 -12.99 10.15
C TRP A 329 -12.65 -13.03 8.66
N LEU A 330 -12.51 -14.18 8.00
CA LEU A 330 -12.86 -14.39 6.59
C LEU A 330 -14.38 -14.31 6.38
N GLU A 331 -15.17 -14.91 7.27
CA GLU A 331 -16.65 -14.89 7.23
C GLU A 331 -17.20 -13.46 7.38
N THR A 332 -16.66 -12.67 8.31
CA THR A 332 -17.09 -11.27 8.51
C THR A 332 -16.88 -10.38 7.30
N ARG A 333 -16.05 -10.80 6.35
CA ARG A 333 -15.77 -10.04 5.12
C ARG A 333 -16.61 -10.47 3.93
N GLY A 334 -17.46 -11.49 4.07
CA GLY A 334 -18.48 -11.90 3.10
C GLY A 334 -17.94 -12.33 1.73
N ARG A 335 -16.67 -12.74 1.63
CA ARG A 335 -15.97 -12.95 0.35
C ARG A 335 -15.48 -14.36 0.12
N ILE A 336 -15.80 -15.28 1.01
CA ILE A 336 -15.46 -16.69 0.91
C ILE A 336 -16.75 -17.45 0.79
N ASN A 337 -16.87 -18.26 -0.26
CA ASN A 337 -17.94 -19.24 -0.33
C ASN A 337 -17.61 -20.42 0.60
N ASP A 338 -18.64 -21.19 1.00
CA ASP A 338 -18.50 -22.29 1.96
C ASP A 338 -17.42 -23.30 1.55
N SER A 339 -17.23 -23.55 0.25
CA SER A 339 -16.18 -24.43 -0.27
C SER A 339 -14.76 -23.92 -0.07
N GLN A 340 -14.58 -22.60 0.03
CA GLN A 340 -13.26 -22.00 0.32
C GLN A 340 -12.96 -22.01 1.82
N LEU A 341 -13.97 -21.97 2.68
CA LEU A 341 -13.82 -22.15 4.13
C LEU A 341 -13.36 -23.57 4.48
N ASP A 342 -13.71 -24.56 3.66
CA ASP A 342 -13.25 -25.95 3.86
C ASP A 342 -11.73 -26.12 3.74
N TYR A 343 -11.05 -25.26 3.01
CA TYR A 343 -9.56 -25.23 2.95
C TYR A 343 -8.91 -24.73 4.25
N VAL A 344 -9.65 -24.06 5.12
CA VAL A 344 -9.19 -23.62 6.45
C VAL A 344 -9.50 -24.68 7.53
N ARG A 345 -10.08 -25.84 7.14
CA ARG A 345 -10.36 -26.97 8.03
C ARG A 345 -9.12 -27.69 8.50
#